data_27a64b283b55f76550c24a33db9bfacb
#
_entry.id   27a64b283b55f76550c24a33db9bfacb
#
_cell.length_a   1.000
_cell.length_b   1.000
_cell.length_c   1.000
_cell.angle_alpha   90.00
_cell.angle_beta   90.00
_cell.angle_gamma   90.00
#
_symmetry.space_group_name_H-M   'P 1'
#
loop_
_entity.id
_entity.type
_entity.pdbx_description
1 polymer ?
#
loop_
_entity_poly.entity_id
_entity_poly.type
_entity_poly.pdbx_seq_one_letter_code
_entity_poly.pdbx_strand_id
1 'polypeptide(L)'
;EGRNNYQWFTNDLNLRISDRVTLRNDLQKAIENQTLELYYQPLVDGRSGRVAGLEALLRWRHPEKGFIPPASFIPVAEDTGQIVPLSLWILDTACKHIRYLNNQGMTGLTIAVNISPLHFQRNNFVNSVQGVLQKYALGADQLELELTESVLMNNAERAIDTLRQLKGLGLSISIDDFGTGYSSLSYLKRLPIDKIKIDRSFISEIISDQRDAAITQGIISMAHHLKLKVVAEGVEHESQFAFLRKNQCDLFQGYYFAKPMPFTELEAFLRKPLLTNGPALPSKEQMQTLLLLDDEENILRALARVLRRDGYQILMATRAQEAFELLAKHNVQVILSDQRMPEMNGTEFLSRVKELYPDTMRIVLSGYTDLKSVTDAINQGAIYKFLTKPWDDEQLRQNIAQAFREFMNSRTESLSELKDDS
;
A
#
# COMPACT_ATOMS: atom_id res chain seq x y z
N GLU A 1 23.81 13.33 -34.68
CA GLU A 1 24.25 14.10 -35.85
C GLU A 1 23.78 15.54 -35.69
N GLY A 2 24.70 16.53 -35.55
CA GLY A 2 24.36 17.96 -35.42
C GLY A 2 25.24 18.67 -34.42
N ARG A 3 26.51 18.89 -34.75
CA ARG A 3 27.38 19.90 -34.12
C ARG A 3 26.79 21.27 -34.43
N ASN A 4 26.05 21.84 -33.51
CA ASN A 4 25.81 23.26 -33.23
C ASN A 4 24.54 23.43 -32.37
N ASN A 5 24.56 22.92 -31.14
CA ASN A 5 23.55 23.25 -30.14
C ASN A 5 24.17 24.28 -29.19
N TYR A 6 23.94 25.57 -29.45
CA TYR A 6 24.10 26.62 -28.47
C TYR A 6 22.93 26.47 -27.47
N GLN A 7 23.16 25.78 -26.34
CA GLN A 7 22.27 25.92 -25.20
C GLN A 7 22.51 27.29 -24.58
N TRP A 8 21.49 28.13 -24.60
CA TRP A 8 21.51 29.38 -23.88
C TRP A 8 21.69 29.05 -22.37
N PHE A 9 22.81 29.53 -21.81
CA PHE A 9 23.03 29.53 -20.37
C PHE A 9 22.02 30.52 -19.77
N THR A 10 20.86 30.01 -19.37
CA THR A 10 19.86 30.81 -18.64
C THR A 10 20.32 30.99 -17.21
N ASN A 11 20.03 32.15 -16.61
CA ASN A 11 20.28 32.44 -15.17
C ASN A 11 19.75 31.32 -14.27
N ASP A 12 18.68 30.66 -14.64
CA ASP A 12 18.08 29.50 -13.97
C ASP A 12 19.03 28.30 -13.89
N LEU A 13 19.81 28.03 -14.94
CA LEU A 13 20.78 26.92 -14.94
C LEU A 13 21.94 27.20 -13.99
N ASN A 14 22.43 28.45 -13.99
CA ASN A 14 23.50 28.87 -13.08
C ASN A 14 23.05 28.86 -11.61
N LEU A 15 21.82 29.28 -11.31
CA LEU A 15 21.22 29.20 -9.98
C LEU A 15 21.12 27.74 -9.51
N ARG A 16 20.60 26.83 -10.34
CA ARG A 16 20.50 25.39 -10.02
C ARG A 16 21.86 24.74 -9.78
N ILE A 17 22.88 25.10 -10.57
CA ILE A 17 24.26 24.60 -10.37
C ILE A 17 24.84 25.16 -9.05
N SER A 18 24.69 26.45 -8.79
CA SER A 18 25.12 27.09 -7.54
C SER A 18 24.45 26.46 -6.31
N ASP A 19 23.15 26.24 -6.39
CA ASP A 19 22.38 25.60 -5.30
C ASP A 19 22.85 24.16 -5.04
N ARG A 20 23.14 23.38 -6.09
CA ARG A 20 23.70 22.02 -5.97
C ARG A 20 25.08 22.01 -5.32
N VAL A 21 25.96 22.93 -5.71
CA VAL A 21 27.30 23.04 -5.11
C VAL A 21 27.21 23.43 -3.64
N THR A 22 26.35 24.38 -3.30
CA THR A 22 26.09 24.78 -1.91
C THR A 22 25.55 23.61 -1.12
N LEU A 23 24.52 22.92 -1.63
CA LEU A 23 23.90 21.77 -0.98
C LEU A 23 24.90 20.62 -0.74
N ARG A 24 25.79 20.36 -1.72
CA ARG A 24 26.89 19.39 -1.57
C ARG A 24 27.82 19.73 -0.39
N ASN A 25 28.25 21.00 -0.31
CA ASN A 25 29.19 21.44 0.73
C ASN A 25 28.51 21.42 2.12
N ASP A 26 27.23 21.82 2.18
CA ASP A 26 26.45 21.80 3.41
C ASP A 26 26.19 20.36 3.86
N LEU A 27 25.92 19.43 2.92
CA LEU A 27 25.75 18.00 3.20
C LEU A 27 27.05 17.38 3.76
N GLN A 28 28.21 17.74 3.17
CA GLN A 28 29.51 17.30 3.68
C GLN A 28 29.68 17.68 5.16
N LYS A 29 29.43 18.95 5.47
CA LYS A 29 29.48 19.44 6.85
C LYS A 29 28.46 18.73 7.76
N ALA A 30 27.25 18.46 7.25
CA ALA A 30 26.22 17.78 8.01
C ALA A 30 26.62 16.35 8.37
N ILE A 31 27.29 15.62 7.45
CA ILE A 31 27.82 14.28 7.71
C ILE A 31 28.94 14.34 8.76
N GLU A 32 29.91 15.25 8.59
CA GLU A 32 31.05 15.41 9.49
C GLU A 32 30.61 15.82 10.89
N ASN A 33 29.67 16.75 11.02
CA ASN A 33 29.18 17.28 12.28
C ASN A 33 28.02 16.46 12.89
N GLN A 34 27.59 15.36 12.23
CA GLN A 34 26.51 14.50 12.68
C GLN A 34 25.19 15.26 12.96
N THR A 35 24.86 16.22 12.10
CA THR A 35 23.61 17.01 12.21
C THR A 35 22.45 16.41 11.45
N LEU A 36 22.63 15.24 10.86
CA LEU A 36 21.59 14.43 10.25
C LEU A 36 20.85 13.62 11.32
N GLU A 37 19.58 13.35 11.11
CA GLU A 37 18.72 12.62 12.03
C GLU A 37 18.07 11.41 11.32
N LEU A 38 17.84 10.32 12.06
CA LEU A 38 16.97 9.23 11.62
C LEU A 38 15.60 9.36 12.29
N TYR A 39 14.58 9.40 11.44
CA TYR A 39 13.18 9.22 11.85
C TYR A 39 12.78 7.78 11.59
N TYR A 40 11.79 7.31 12.31
CA TYR A 40 11.31 5.94 12.19
C TYR A 40 9.84 5.92 11.90
N GLN A 41 9.47 5.09 10.92
CA GLN A 41 8.07 4.83 10.62
C GLN A 41 7.77 3.36 10.88
N PRO A 42 6.70 3.04 11.63
CA PRO A 42 6.37 1.67 11.97
C PRO A 42 5.78 0.92 10.78
N LEU A 43 6.20 -0.35 10.66
CA LEU A 43 5.54 -1.37 9.83
C LEU A 43 4.62 -2.18 10.73
N VAL A 44 3.36 -2.27 10.35
CA VAL A 44 2.30 -2.91 11.14
C VAL A 44 1.91 -4.24 10.50
N ASP A 45 1.89 -5.29 11.29
CA ASP A 45 1.40 -6.61 10.86
C ASP A 45 -0.13 -6.61 10.76
N GLY A 46 -0.66 -6.97 9.61
CA GLY A 46 -2.10 -6.89 9.31
C GLY A 46 -2.98 -7.87 10.08
N ARG A 47 -2.40 -8.94 10.62
CA ARG A 47 -3.13 -9.98 11.38
C ARG A 47 -3.17 -9.64 12.86
N SER A 48 -2.03 -9.29 13.43
CA SER A 48 -1.90 -9.02 14.87
C SER A 48 -2.17 -7.55 15.23
N GLY A 49 -2.07 -6.63 14.27
CA GLY A 49 -2.15 -5.19 14.51
C GLY A 49 -0.97 -4.62 15.32
N ARG A 50 0.11 -5.38 15.46
CA ARG A 50 1.31 -4.98 16.20
C ARG A 50 2.38 -4.43 15.26
N VAL A 51 3.28 -3.62 15.79
CA VAL A 51 4.48 -3.22 15.07
C VAL A 51 5.37 -4.44 14.87
N ALA A 52 5.64 -4.78 13.61
CA ALA A 52 6.54 -5.87 13.20
C ALA A 52 7.95 -5.38 12.91
N GLY A 53 8.08 -4.11 12.52
CA GLY A 53 9.36 -3.51 12.18
C GLY A 53 9.27 -1.99 12.11
N LEU A 54 10.39 -1.38 11.77
CA LEU A 54 10.57 0.06 11.67
C LEU A 54 11.35 0.35 10.40
N GLU A 55 10.95 1.33 9.61
CA GLU A 55 11.78 1.87 8.53
C GLU A 55 12.54 3.10 9.03
N ALA A 56 13.86 3.11 8.84
CA ALA A 56 14.74 4.21 9.16
C ALA A 56 14.79 5.21 8.00
N LEU A 57 14.27 6.39 8.22
CA LEU A 57 14.12 7.44 7.22
C LEU A 57 15.03 8.62 7.54
N LEU A 58 15.97 8.89 6.65
CA LEU A 58 16.91 10.00 6.80
C LEU A 58 16.19 11.34 6.78
N ARG A 59 16.58 12.23 7.69
CA ARG A 59 16.10 13.62 7.77
C ARG A 59 17.30 14.56 7.90
N TRP A 60 17.22 15.69 7.21
CA TRP A 60 18.23 16.73 7.30
C TRP A 60 17.61 18.03 7.77
N ARG A 61 17.94 18.40 9.00
CA ARG A 61 17.59 19.71 9.56
C ARG A 61 18.74 20.68 9.32
N HIS A 62 18.64 21.47 8.27
CA HIS A 62 19.64 22.48 7.96
C HIS A 62 19.48 23.71 8.88
N PRO A 63 20.56 24.29 9.42
CA PRO A 63 20.47 25.40 10.40
C PRO A 63 19.74 26.63 9.83
N GLU A 64 19.91 26.93 8.54
CA GLU A 64 19.34 28.13 7.91
C GLU A 64 18.09 27.81 7.05
N LYS A 65 18.05 26.63 6.41
CA LYS A 65 17.00 26.25 5.44
C LYS A 65 15.87 25.41 6.05
N GLY A 66 15.98 25.06 7.34
CA GLY A 66 15.02 24.17 7.99
C GLY A 66 15.13 22.73 7.49
N PHE A 67 14.02 22.01 7.37
CA PHE A 67 14.01 20.64 6.87
C PHE A 67 14.22 20.60 5.36
N ILE A 68 15.30 19.92 4.91
CA ILE A 68 15.57 19.62 3.50
C ILE A 68 15.05 18.21 3.22
N PRO A 69 14.15 18.04 2.25
CA PRO A 69 13.59 16.71 1.93
C PRO A 69 14.65 15.79 1.30
N PRO A 70 14.61 14.48 1.59
CA PRO A 70 15.53 13.48 1.02
C PRO A 70 15.64 13.52 -0.50
N ALA A 71 14.51 13.70 -1.21
CA ALA A 71 14.47 13.81 -2.66
C ALA A 71 15.34 14.94 -3.23
N SER A 72 15.66 15.97 -2.41
CA SER A 72 16.52 17.08 -2.85
C SER A 72 18.00 16.79 -2.65
N PHE A 73 18.41 16.08 -1.61
CA PHE A 73 19.83 15.92 -1.29
C PHE A 73 20.38 14.51 -1.55
N ILE A 74 19.57 13.47 -1.56
CA ILE A 74 20.03 12.10 -1.88
C ILE A 74 20.65 12.03 -3.28
N PRO A 75 20.02 12.58 -4.34
CA PRO A 75 20.66 12.58 -5.66
C PRO A 75 22.00 13.33 -5.68
N VAL A 76 22.14 14.41 -4.93
CA VAL A 76 23.42 15.13 -4.80
C VAL A 76 24.46 14.28 -4.08
N ALA A 77 24.07 13.56 -3.03
CA ALA A 77 24.95 12.64 -2.31
C ALA A 77 25.42 11.48 -3.20
N GLU A 78 24.56 10.98 -4.09
CA GLU A 78 24.89 9.93 -5.06
C GLU A 78 25.84 10.44 -6.13
N ASP A 79 25.53 11.56 -6.79
CA ASP A 79 26.39 12.18 -7.83
C ASP A 79 27.80 12.50 -7.31
N THR A 80 27.92 12.81 -6.02
CA THR A 80 29.20 13.20 -5.39
C THR A 80 29.91 12.08 -4.64
N GLY A 81 29.28 10.90 -4.53
CA GLY A 81 29.78 9.76 -3.78
C GLY A 81 29.66 9.89 -2.25
N GLN A 82 29.09 11.00 -1.74
CA GLN A 82 28.82 11.22 -0.32
C GLN A 82 27.78 10.25 0.24
N ILE A 83 26.99 9.61 -0.62
CA ILE A 83 26.00 8.62 -0.22
C ILE A 83 26.63 7.40 0.48
N VAL A 84 27.89 7.06 0.19
CA VAL A 84 28.54 5.89 0.79
C VAL A 84 28.83 6.12 2.28
N PRO A 85 29.56 7.17 2.69
CA PRO A 85 29.73 7.46 4.13
C PRO A 85 28.40 7.75 4.83
N LEU A 86 27.43 8.36 4.14
CA LEU A 86 26.09 8.58 4.66
C LEU A 86 25.36 7.25 4.94
N SER A 87 25.37 6.30 4.01
CA SER A 87 24.75 4.99 4.21
C SER A 87 25.42 4.20 5.36
N LEU A 88 26.73 4.32 5.51
CA LEU A 88 27.42 3.70 6.65
C LEU A 88 26.98 4.31 7.98
N TRP A 89 26.84 5.63 8.05
CA TRP A 89 26.33 6.33 9.23
C TRP A 89 24.86 5.92 9.54
N ILE A 90 24.01 5.78 8.51
CA ILE A 90 22.62 5.32 8.67
C ILE A 90 22.59 3.91 9.26
N LEU A 91 23.35 2.97 8.70
CA LEU A 91 23.46 1.60 9.20
C LEU A 91 23.95 1.55 10.64
N ASP A 92 25.01 2.30 10.97
CA ASP A 92 25.57 2.37 12.32
C ASP A 92 24.54 2.92 13.31
N THR A 93 23.85 4.01 12.95
CA THR A 93 22.85 4.66 13.81
C THR A 93 21.61 3.78 13.99
N ALA A 94 21.10 3.14 12.92
CA ALA A 94 19.96 2.23 12.98
C ALA A 94 20.27 1.03 13.89
N CYS A 95 21.44 0.41 13.73
CA CYS A 95 21.86 -0.71 14.58
C CYS A 95 22.07 -0.31 16.05
N LYS A 96 22.59 0.90 16.31
CA LYS A 96 22.67 1.46 17.66
C LYS A 96 21.29 1.61 18.29
N HIS A 97 20.31 2.10 17.54
CA HIS A 97 18.96 2.34 18.04
C HIS A 97 18.21 1.03 18.30
N ILE A 98 18.31 0.01 17.41
CA ILE A 98 17.68 -1.30 17.67
C ILE A 98 18.32 -1.97 18.91
N ARG A 99 19.63 -1.84 19.10
CA ARG A 99 20.30 -2.35 20.30
C ARG A 99 19.77 -1.67 21.56
N TYR A 100 19.55 -0.35 21.51
CA TYR A 100 18.95 0.38 22.61
C TYR A 100 17.54 -0.15 22.92
N LEU A 101 16.67 -0.31 21.91
CA LEU A 101 15.31 -0.82 22.07
C LEU A 101 15.29 -2.23 22.67
N ASN A 102 16.20 -3.11 22.23
CA ASN A 102 16.35 -4.44 22.81
C ASN A 102 16.69 -4.40 24.30
N ASN A 103 17.58 -3.49 24.70
CA ASN A 103 17.96 -3.30 26.11
C ASN A 103 16.80 -2.75 26.96
N GLN A 104 15.81 -2.07 26.32
CA GLN A 104 14.58 -1.62 26.97
C GLN A 104 13.48 -2.70 26.99
N GLY A 105 13.80 -3.92 26.58
CA GLY A 105 12.86 -5.06 26.54
C GLY A 105 11.92 -5.08 25.32
N MET A 106 12.15 -4.19 24.34
CA MET A 106 11.40 -4.16 23.07
C MET A 106 12.11 -5.03 22.04
N THR A 107 12.03 -6.35 22.20
CA THR A 107 12.68 -7.35 21.35
C THR A 107 11.78 -7.77 20.19
N GLY A 108 12.37 -8.36 19.14
CA GLY A 108 11.63 -8.91 17.98
C GLY A 108 11.26 -7.86 16.93
N LEU A 109 11.78 -6.63 17.05
CA LEU A 109 11.66 -5.60 16.02
C LEU A 109 12.77 -5.74 14.99
N THR A 110 12.40 -5.55 13.70
CA THR A 110 13.36 -5.41 12.60
C THR A 110 13.49 -3.94 12.23
N ILE A 111 14.69 -3.46 11.95
CA ILE A 111 14.89 -2.13 11.35
C ILE A 111 15.25 -2.29 9.88
N ALA A 112 14.46 -1.66 9.01
CA ALA A 112 14.71 -1.55 7.59
C ALA A 112 15.51 -0.28 7.27
N VAL A 113 16.50 -0.41 6.38
CA VAL A 113 17.38 0.67 5.94
C VAL A 113 17.47 0.69 4.42
N ASN A 114 17.19 1.85 3.84
CA ASN A 114 17.33 2.09 2.40
C ASN A 114 18.79 2.11 1.97
N ILE A 115 19.16 1.33 0.98
CA ILE A 115 20.52 1.17 0.47
C ILE A 115 20.64 1.76 -0.94
N SER A 116 21.52 2.74 -1.09
CA SER A 116 21.84 3.32 -2.40
C SER A 116 22.52 2.31 -3.33
N PRO A 117 22.20 2.35 -4.65
CA PRO A 117 22.88 1.55 -5.67
C PRO A 117 24.41 1.66 -5.62
N LEU A 118 24.94 2.86 -5.39
CA LEU A 118 26.37 3.10 -5.32
C LEU A 118 27.05 2.43 -4.13
N HIS A 119 26.37 2.35 -2.99
CA HIS A 119 26.91 1.64 -1.83
C HIS A 119 26.80 0.13 -2.00
N PHE A 120 25.66 -0.37 -2.49
CA PHE A 120 25.44 -1.79 -2.74
C PHE A 120 26.50 -2.41 -3.70
N GLN A 121 26.91 -1.66 -4.71
CA GLN A 121 27.90 -2.10 -5.70
C GLN A 121 29.36 -2.12 -5.19
N ARG A 122 29.65 -1.60 -4.00
CA ARG A 122 31.00 -1.60 -3.44
C ARG A 122 31.43 -3.00 -3.03
N ASN A 123 32.69 -3.38 -3.32
CA ASN A 123 33.25 -4.69 -2.99
C ASN A 123 33.24 -5.00 -1.49
N ASN A 124 33.31 -3.98 -0.64
CA ASN A 124 33.35 -4.13 0.81
C ASN A 124 31.97 -3.97 1.48
N PHE A 125 30.88 -3.89 0.71
CA PHE A 125 29.53 -3.64 1.24
C PHE A 125 29.11 -4.70 2.27
N VAL A 126 29.21 -5.99 1.92
CA VAL A 126 28.87 -7.11 2.82
C VAL A 126 29.66 -7.04 4.13
N ASN A 127 30.99 -6.80 4.02
CA ASN A 127 31.85 -6.69 5.20
C ASN A 127 31.49 -5.48 6.07
N SER A 128 31.07 -4.37 5.46
CA SER A 128 30.61 -3.18 6.20
C SER A 128 29.35 -3.48 7.00
N VAL A 129 28.37 -4.14 6.41
CA VAL A 129 27.14 -4.57 7.08
C VAL A 129 27.45 -5.54 8.23
N GLN A 130 28.27 -6.55 7.96
CA GLN A 130 28.68 -7.52 8.98
C GLN A 130 29.42 -6.84 10.15
N GLY A 131 30.30 -5.89 9.85
CA GLY A 131 31.04 -5.14 10.88
C GLY A 131 30.12 -4.34 11.79
N VAL A 132 29.07 -3.72 11.26
CA VAL A 132 28.10 -2.97 12.07
C VAL A 132 27.27 -3.92 12.95
N LEU A 133 26.81 -5.06 12.43
CA LEU A 133 26.09 -6.07 13.23
C LEU A 133 26.94 -6.58 14.40
N GLN A 134 28.21 -6.89 14.13
CA GLN A 134 29.16 -7.34 15.16
C GLN A 134 29.41 -6.25 16.21
N LYS A 135 29.60 -5.00 15.79
CA LYS A 135 29.83 -3.85 16.69
C LYS A 135 28.73 -3.71 17.76
N TYR A 136 27.48 -3.95 17.38
CA TYR A 136 26.34 -3.83 18.29
C TYR A 136 25.84 -5.18 18.84
N ALA A 137 26.51 -6.29 18.52
CA ALA A 137 26.11 -7.66 18.90
C ALA A 137 24.62 -7.93 18.59
N LEU A 138 24.21 -7.62 17.35
CA LEU A 138 22.85 -7.83 16.84
C LEU A 138 22.74 -9.12 16.04
N GLY A 139 21.59 -9.79 16.16
CA GLY A 139 21.19 -10.82 15.20
C GLY A 139 20.94 -10.18 13.82
N ALA A 140 21.37 -10.83 12.76
CA ALA A 140 21.18 -10.30 11.41
C ALA A 140 19.70 -10.20 11.01
N ASP A 141 18.83 -11.00 11.61
CA ASP A 141 17.38 -10.99 11.45
C ASP A 141 16.71 -9.69 11.94
N GLN A 142 17.45 -8.89 12.71
CA GLN A 142 16.98 -7.58 13.21
C GLN A 142 17.27 -6.42 12.25
N LEU A 143 18.03 -6.65 11.18
CA LEU A 143 18.31 -5.67 10.13
C LEU A 143 17.74 -6.13 8.80
N GLU A 144 17.01 -5.23 8.16
CA GLU A 144 16.49 -5.40 6.80
C GLU A 144 17.14 -4.37 5.87
N LEU A 145 17.50 -4.79 4.68
CA LEU A 145 18.04 -3.91 3.65
C LEU A 145 16.99 -3.72 2.57
N GLU A 146 16.63 -2.47 2.31
CA GLU A 146 15.69 -2.08 1.26
C GLU A 146 16.45 -1.63 0.02
N LEU A 147 16.14 -2.22 -1.11
CA LEU A 147 16.78 -1.99 -2.40
C LEU A 147 15.73 -1.64 -3.43
N THR A 148 15.94 -0.56 -4.17
CA THR A 148 15.06 -0.26 -5.30
C THR A 148 15.25 -1.27 -6.42
N GLU A 149 14.19 -1.48 -7.21
CA GLU A 149 14.21 -2.40 -8.36
C GLU A 149 15.40 -2.15 -9.31
N SER A 150 15.75 -0.88 -9.55
CA SER A 150 16.83 -0.46 -10.44
C SER A 150 18.22 -0.94 -10.03
N VAL A 151 18.48 -1.12 -8.73
CA VAL A 151 19.76 -1.64 -8.20
C VAL A 151 20.04 -3.04 -8.74
N LEU A 152 18.99 -3.82 -8.89
CA LEU A 152 19.06 -5.23 -9.23
C LEU A 152 19.21 -5.45 -10.76
N MET A 153 18.80 -4.48 -11.57
CA MET A 153 18.88 -4.57 -13.04
C MET A 153 20.28 -4.29 -13.57
N ASN A 154 21.08 -3.50 -12.86
CA ASN A 154 22.47 -3.18 -13.24
C ASN A 154 23.40 -4.29 -12.74
N ASN A 155 23.90 -5.14 -13.64
CA ASN A 155 24.81 -6.27 -13.33
C ASN A 155 24.17 -7.36 -12.45
N ALA A 156 23.10 -7.94 -12.98
CA ALA A 156 22.21 -8.87 -12.30
C ALA A 156 22.91 -10.03 -11.56
N GLU A 157 23.89 -10.68 -12.17
CA GLU A 157 24.58 -11.83 -11.57
C GLU A 157 25.37 -11.41 -10.31
N ARG A 158 26.06 -10.27 -10.37
CA ARG A 158 26.80 -9.75 -9.22
C ARG A 158 25.85 -9.31 -8.10
N ALA A 159 24.70 -8.73 -8.43
CA ALA A 159 23.68 -8.38 -7.46
C ALA A 159 23.18 -9.64 -6.74
N ILE A 160 22.85 -10.71 -7.47
CA ILE A 160 22.42 -11.98 -6.90
C ILE A 160 23.49 -12.56 -5.95
N ASP A 161 24.76 -12.52 -6.32
CA ASP A 161 25.83 -13.05 -5.47
C ASP A 161 26.01 -12.22 -4.19
N THR A 162 25.92 -10.89 -4.27
CA THR A 162 25.92 -10.01 -3.09
C THR A 162 24.73 -10.31 -2.18
N LEU A 163 23.53 -10.45 -2.74
CA LEU A 163 22.32 -10.79 -2.00
C LEU A 163 22.45 -12.16 -1.32
N ARG A 164 23.03 -13.17 -1.98
CA ARG A 164 23.27 -14.49 -1.38
C ARG A 164 24.21 -14.41 -0.19
N GLN A 165 25.27 -13.61 -0.27
CA GLN A 165 26.18 -13.39 0.85
C GLN A 165 25.46 -12.73 2.04
N LEU A 166 24.65 -11.70 1.79
CA LEU A 166 23.84 -11.04 2.82
C LEU A 166 22.81 -11.99 3.44
N LYS A 167 22.13 -12.79 2.64
CA LYS A 167 21.22 -13.85 3.12
C LYS A 167 21.96 -14.92 3.93
N GLY A 168 23.19 -15.25 3.55
CA GLY A 168 24.06 -16.14 4.31
C GLY A 168 24.41 -15.63 5.70
N LEU A 169 24.40 -14.32 5.91
CA LEU A 169 24.52 -13.71 7.24
C LEU A 169 23.21 -13.75 8.05
N GLY A 170 22.06 -14.02 7.41
CA GLY A 170 20.74 -14.06 8.04
C GLY A 170 19.91 -12.77 7.92
N LEU A 171 20.34 -11.82 7.08
CA LEU A 171 19.62 -10.56 6.85
C LEU A 171 18.28 -10.75 6.14
N SER A 172 17.32 -9.88 6.40
CA SER A 172 16.11 -9.70 5.59
C SER A 172 16.39 -8.72 4.45
N ILE A 173 15.82 -8.98 3.29
CA ILE A 173 15.98 -8.13 2.10
C ILE A 173 14.63 -7.86 1.50
N SER A 174 14.33 -6.59 1.21
CA SER A 174 13.11 -6.16 0.53
C SER A 174 13.42 -5.39 -0.75
N ILE A 175 12.51 -5.50 -1.72
CA ILE A 175 12.50 -4.64 -2.91
C ILE A 175 11.53 -3.50 -2.66
N ASP A 176 12.04 -2.28 -2.80
CA ASP A 176 11.30 -1.03 -2.65
C ASP A 176 10.80 -0.50 -3.98
N ASP A 177 9.77 0.38 -3.96
CA ASP A 177 9.13 1.01 -5.13
C ASP A 177 8.66 0.00 -6.19
N PHE A 178 8.22 -1.20 -5.78
CA PHE A 178 7.89 -2.27 -6.71
C PHE A 178 6.66 -1.93 -7.56
N GLY A 179 6.81 -2.14 -8.89
CA GLY A 179 5.78 -1.89 -9.89
C GLY A 179 5.95 -0.58 -10.65
N THR A 180 6.86 0.30 -10.23
CA THR A 180 7.17 1.56 -10.94
C THR A 180 8.19 1.37 -12.07
N GLY A 181 8.89 0.24 -12.10
CA GLY A 181 9.94 -0.12 -13.06
C GLY A 181 9.56 -1.27 -13.99
N TYR A 182 10.56 -1.78 -14.72
CA TYR A 182 10.44 -2.90 -15.66
C TYR A 182 10.92 -4.22 -15.03
N SER A 183 10.28 -4.73 -14.00
CA SER A 183 10.65 -6.05 -13.46
C SER A 183 10.24 -7.18 -14.38
N SER A 184 11.22 -7.95 -14.84
CA SER A 184 10.95 -9.26 -15.43
C SER A 184 10.65 -10.27 -14.31
N LEU A 185 9.45 -10.86 -14.31
CA LEU A 185 9.04 -11.92 -13.37
C LEU A 185 10.04 -13.09 -13.33
N SER A 186 10.67 -13.40 -14.47
CA SER A 186 11.71 -14.43 -14.56
C SER A 186 12.95 -14.11 -13.73
N TYR A 187 13.24 -12.80 -13.58
CA TYR A 187 14.35 -12.33 -12.78
C TYR A 187 14.01 -12.32 -11.28
N LEU A 188 12.83 -11.83 -10.93
CA LEU A 188 12.36 -11.80 -9.54
C LEU A 188 12.43 -13.20 -8.86
N LYS A 189 12.08 -14.26 -9.59
CA LYS A 189 12.14 -15.64 -9.11
C LYS A 189 13.58 -16.08 -8.69
N ARG A 190 14.63 -15.47 -9.23
CA ARG A 190 16.04 -15.80 -8.96
C ARG A 190 16.63 -15.02 -7.77
N LEU A 191 15.95 -13.95 -7.35
CA LEU A 191 16.43 -13.09 -6.27
C LEU A 191 16.19 -13.73 -4.92
N PRO A 192 17.21 -13.82 -4.05
CA PRO A 192 17.06 -14.30 -2.68
C PRO A 192 16.57 -13.16 -1.77
N ILE A 193 15.29 -12.81 -1.90
CA ILE A 193 14.63 -11.74 -1.17
C ILE A 193 13.51 -12.27 -0.29
N ASP A 194 13.03 -11.49 0.65
CA ASP A 194 12.01 -11.87 1.62
C ASP A 194 10.70 -11.10 1.45
N LYS A 195 10.77 -9.85 0.95
CA LYS A 195 9.61 -8.95 0.88
C LYS A 195 9.61 -8.12 -0.39
N ILE A 196 8.42 -7.67 -0.74
CA ILE A 196 8.16 -6.66 -1.78
C ILE A 196 7.35 -5.54 -1.14
N LYS A 197 7.75 -4.28 -1.37
CA LYS A 197 7.03 -3.08 -0.95
C LYS A 197 6.30 -2.50 -2.15
N ILE A 198 4.98 -2.42 -2.08
CA ILE A 198 4.14 -1.83 -3.13
C ILE A 198 4.18 -0.32 -2.96
N ASP A 199 4.62 0.38 -4.00
CA ASP A 199 4.73 1.83 -3.99
C ASP A 199 3.39 2.52 -3.72
N ARG A 200 3.46 3.66 -3.02
CA ARG A 200 2.31 4.49 -2.66
C ARG A 200 1.43 4.86 -3.85
N SER A 201 1.98 5.02 -5.06
CA SER A 201 1.22 5.41 -6.25
C SER A 201 0.10 4.42 -6.58
N PHE A 202 0.27 3.12 -6.28
CA PHE A 202 -0.75 2.09 -6.47
C PHE A 202 -1.73 1.99 -5.28
N ILE A 203 -1.41 2.60 -4.15
CA ILE A 203 -2.22 2.54 -2.94
C ILE A 203 -3.12 3.76 -2.79
N SER A 204 -2.68 4.93 -3.29
CA SER A 204 -3.39 6.21 -3.10
C SER A 204 -4.83 6.15 -3.62
N GLU A 205 -5.06 5.61 -4.81
CA GLU A 205 -6.37 5.55 -5.46
C GLU A 205 -6.98 4.13 -5.48
N ILE A 206 -6.44 3.19 -4.71
CA ILE A 206 -6.78 1.77 -4.74
C ILE A 206 -8.27 1.47 -4.53
N ILE A 207 -9.01 2.37 -3.89
CA ILE A 207 -10.44 2.22 -3.62
C ILE A 207 -11.30 2.65 -4.81
N SER A 208 -10.84 3.63 -5.58
CA SER A 208 -11.58 4.27 -6.67
C SER A 208 -11.04 3.94 -8.06
N ASP A 209 -9.75 3.63 -8.20
CA ASP A 209 -9.13 3.24 -9.45
C ASP A 209 -8.99 1.71 -9.55
N GLN A 210 -9.68 1.15 -10.55
CA GLN A 210 -9.71 -0.27 -10.84
C GLN A 210 -8.33 -0.83 -11.26
N ARG A 211 -7.52 -0.03 -11.98
CA ARG A 211 -6.21 -0.48 -12.46
C ARG A 211 -5.25 -0.65 -11.29
N ASP A 212 -5.23 0.33 -10.38
CA ASP A 212 -4.39 0.28 -9.18
C ASP A 212 -4.78 -0.89 -8.28
N ALA A 213 -6.09 -1.12 -8.11
CA ALA A 213 -6.61 -2.27 -7.38
C ALA A 213 -6.19 -3.61 -8.01
N ALA A 214 -6.36 -3.76 -9.34
CA ALA A 214 -5.98 -4.98 -10.06
C ALA A 214 -4.47 -5.23 -10.05
N ILE A 215 -3.65 -4.18 -10.23
CA ILE A 215 -2.19 -4.25 -10.15
C ILE A 215 -1.78 -4.70 -8.74
N THR A 216 -2.31 -4.05 -7.71
CA THR A 216 -1.99 -4.38 -6.31
C THR A 216 -2.37 -5.82 -5.96
N GLN A 217 -3.58 -6.27 -6.35
CA GLN A 217 -4.01 -7.67 -6.17
C GLN A 217 -3.09 -8.64 -6.91
N GLY A 218 -2.70 -8.30 -8.15
CA GLY A 218 -1.76 -9.09 -8.94
C GLY A 218 -0.38 -9.21 -8.27
N ILE A 219 0.16 -8.10 -7.74
CA ILE A 219 1.43 -8.08 -7.01
C ILE A 219 1.35 -8.94 -5.74
N ILE A 220 0.29 -8.80 -4.93
CA ILE A 220 0.11 -9.60 -3.71
C ILE A 220 0.06 -11.09 -4.04
N SER A 221 -0.77 -11.48 -5.02
CA SER A 221 -0.91 -12.88 -5.43
C SER A 221 0.43 -13.45 -5.93
N MET A 222 1.11 -12.72 -6.82
CA MET A 222 2.41 -13.13 -7.35
C MET A 222 3.45 -13.30 -6.25
N ALA A 223 3.56 -12.33 -5.34
CA ALA A 223 4.53 -12.36 -4.24
C ALA A 223 4.30 -13.59 -3.33
N HIS A 224 3.06 -13.89 -2.98
CA HIS A 224 2.72 -15.07 -2.18
C HIS A 224 3.05 -16.37 -2.89
N HIS A 225 2.82 -16.49 -4.20
CA HIS A 225 3.27 -17.66 -4.97
C HIS A 225 4.80 -17.84 -4.96
N LEU A 226 5.54 -16.74 -4.87
CA LEU A 226 7.00 -16.74 -4.70
C LEU A 226 7.44 -16.89 -3.23
N LYS A 227 6.49 -17.05 -2.29
CA LYS A 227 6.72 -17.13 -0.84
C LYS A 227 7.34 -15.86 -0.25
N LEU A 228 7.06 -14.71 -0.85
CA LEU A 228 7.47 -13.40 -0.39
C LEU A 228 6.35 -12.75 0.43
N LYS A 229 6.70 -11.95 1.42
CA LYS A 229 5.76 -11.07 2.12
C LYS A 229 5.56 -9.78 1.34
N VAL A 230 4.40 -9.17 1.52
CA VAL A 230 4.05 -7.92 0.88
C VAL A 230 3.85 -6.82 1.91
N VAL A 231 4.47 -5.67 1.66
CA VAL A 231 4.27 -4.42 2.40
C VAL A 231 3.50 -3.46 1.52
N ALA A 232 2.41 -2.90 2.00
CA ALA A 232 1.71 -1.81 1.34
C ALA A 232 2.16 -0.48 1.94
N GLU A 233 2.66 0.42 1.09
CA GLU A 233 3.14 1.74 1.48
C GLU A 233 2.11 2.83 1.26
N GLY A 234 2.23 3.91 2.04
CA GLY A 234 1.37 5.08 1.87
C GLY A 234 -0.10 4.82 2.22
N VAL A 235 -0.38 3.90 3.14
CA VAL A 235 -1.74 3.71 3.68
C VAL A 235 -2.12 4.92 4.52
N GLU A 236 -3.10 5.71 4.05
CA GLU A 236 -3.54 6.95 4.72
C GLU A 236 -4.97 6.84 5.29
N HIS A 237 -5.78 5.91 4.75
CA HIS A 237 -7.18 5.77 5.10
C HIS A 237 -7.53 4.34 5.54
N GLU A 238 -8.51 4.25 6.44
CA GLU A 238 -9.03 2.96 6.93
C GLU A 238 -9.56 2.08 5.80
N SER A 239 -10.17 2.67 4.76
CA SER A 239 -10.70 1.96 3.60
C SER A 239 -9.58 1.28 2.79
N GLN A 240 -8.45 1.96 2.58
CA GLN A 240 -7.27 1.36 1.94
C GLN A 240 -6.75 0.17 2.76
N PHE A 241 -6.58 0.36 4.08
CA PHE A 241 -6.16 -0.72 4.98
C PHE A 241 -7.11 -1.92 4.93
N ALA A 242 -8.43 -1.67 4.99
CA ALA A 242 -9.44 -2.72 4.94
C ALA A 242 -9.41 -3.50 3.62
N PHE A 243 -9.30 -2.78 2.48
CA PHE A 243 -9.16 -3.39 1.15
C PHE A 243 -7.92 -4.28 1.05
N LEU A 244 -6.77 -3.74 1.42
CA LEU A 244 -5.48 -4.45 1.37
C LEU A 244 -5.47 -5.68 2.28
N ARG A 245 -6.04 -5.56 3.49
CA ARG A 245 -6.17 -6.67 4.44
C ARG A 245 -7.10 -7.76 3.91
N LYS A 246 -8.21 -7.40 3.26
CA LYS A 246 -9.11 -8.34 2.59
C LYS A 246 -8.41 -9.11 1.49
N ASN A 247 -7.48 -8.46 0.77
CA ASN A 247 -6.62 -9.06 -0.25
C ASN A 247 -5.35 -9.71 0.32
N GLN A 248 -5.31 -9.94 1.64
CA GLN A 248 -4.24 -10.68 2.34
C GLN A 248 -2.85 -10.03 2.29
N CYS A 249 -2.75 -8.70 2.12
CA CYS A 249 -1.50 -8.00 2.31
C CYS A 249 -0.96 -8.24 3.73
N ASP A 250 0.34 -8.49 3.88
CA ASP A 250 0.95 -8.95 5.13
C ASP A 250 1.26 -7.80 6.09
N LEU A 251 1.92 -6.75 5.57
CA LEU A 251 2.44 -5.63 6.34
C LEU A 251 1.96 -4.31 5.75
N PHE A 252 1.86 -3.30 6.60
CA PHE A 252 1.30 -2.00 6.24
C PHE A 252 2.15 -0.88 6.80
N GLN A 253 2.33 0.16 6.00
CA GLN A 253 3.02 1.38 6.37
C GLN A 253 2.28 2.59 5.83
N GLY A 254 2.13 3.64 6.64
CA GLY A 254 1.48 4.88 6.20
C GLY A 254 0.98 5.74 7.34
N TYR A 255 0.48 6.91 6.97
CA TYR A 255 0.02 7.92 7.94
C TYR A 255 -1.24 7.51 8.69
N TYR A 256 -1.95 6.50 8.20
CA TYR A 256 -3.06 5.90 8.93
C TYR A 256 -2.61 5.33 10.29
N PHE A 257 -1.41 4.77 10.37
CA PHE A 257 -0.86 4.22 11.61
C PHE A 257 -0.01 5.24 12.36
N ALA A 258 1.00 5.77 11.68
CA ALA A 258 1.86 6.82 12.23
C ALA A 258 2.64 7.53 11.12
N LYS A 259 2.93 8.82 11.32
CA LYS A 259 3.93 9.54 10.54
C LYS A 259 5.33 9.14 11.00
N PRO A 260 6.37 9.30 10.15
CA PRO A 260 7.75 9.18 10.61
C PRO A 260 8.00 10.07 11.82
N MET A 261 8.59 9.50 12.87
CA MET A 261 8.85 10.20 14.12
C MET A 261 10.34 10.11 14.54
N PRO A 262 10.88 11.08 15.28
CA PRO A 262 12.22 11.01 15.81
C PRO A 262 12.37 9.88 16.83
N PHE A 263 13.60 9.38 17.01
CA PHE A 263 13.86 8.26 17.91
C PHE A 263 13.40 8.51 19.36
N THR A 264 13.44 9.76 19.80
CA THR A 264 13.00 10.16 21.15
C THR A 264 11.51 9.93 21.41
N GLU A 265 10.68 9.93 20.37
CA GLU A 265 9.23 9.69 20.46
C GLU A 265 8.88 8.23 20.25
N LEU A 266 9.76 7.47 19.58
CA LEU A 266 9.51 6.10 19.14
C LEU A 266 9.25 5.14 20.31
N GLU A 267 10.02 5.24 21.39
CA GLU A 267 9.88 4.36 22.57
C GLU A 267 8.48 4.50 23.19
N ALA A 268 8.03 5.73 23.39
CA ALA A 268 6.70 6.01 23.95
C ALA A 268 5.58 5.52 23.01
N PHE A 269 5.82 5.59 21.70
CA PHE A 269 4.90 5.09 20.68
C PHE A 269 4.80 3.55 20.73
N LEU A 270 5.92 2.84 20.76
CA LEU A 270 5.98 1.37 20.76
C LEU A 270 5.35 0.73 21.99
N ARG A 271 5.28 1.43 23.10
CA ARG A 271 4.61 0.97 24.33
C ARG A 271 3.09 1.03 24.25
N LYS A 272 2.51 1.71 23.25
CA LYS A 272 1.06 1.83 23.06
C LYS A 272 0.57 0.75 22.10
N PRO A 273 -0.58 0.11 22.38
CA PRO A 273 -1.21 -0.77 21.39
C PRO A 273 -1.70 0.08 20.20
N LEU A 274 -1.27 -0.23 18.98
CA LEU A 274 -1.65 0.52 17.77
C LEU A 274 -3.09 0.26 17.33
N LEU A 275 -3.50 -0.99 17.38
CA LEU A 275 -4.85 -1.42 17.03
C LEU A 275 -5.42 -2.20 18.21
N THR A 276 -6.18 -1.50 19.06
CA THR A 276 -6.87 -2.15 20.21
C THR A 276 -8.04 -3.02 19.78
N ASN A 277 -8.59 -2.76 18.59
CA ASN A 277 -9.64 -3.54 17.96
C ASN A 277 -9.50 -3.40 16.44
N GLY A 278 -8.57 -4.13 15.82
CA GLY A 278 -8.78 -4.42 14.41
C GLY A 278 -10.18 -5.05 14.32
N PRO A 279 -11.07 -4.64 13.37
CA PRO A 279 -12.33 -5.35 13.23
C PRO A 279 -11.96 -6.82 13.11
N ALA A 280 -12.42 -7.62 14.08
CA ALA A 280 -12.27 -9.07 14.05
C ALA A 280 -12.65 -9.50 12.64
N LEU A 281 -11.86 -10.40 12.04
CA LEU A 281 -12.33 -11.10 10.84
C LEU A 281 -13.75 -11.51 11.14
N PRO A 282 -14.75 -11.15 10.30
CA PRO A 282 -16.15 -11.38 10.61
C PRO A 282 -16.31 -12.84 11.02
N SER A 283 -16.68 -13.05 12.29
CA SER A 283 -17.12 -14.35 12.77
C SER A 283 -18.25 -14.82 11.86
N LYS A 284 -18.33 -16.11 11.59
CA LYS A 284 -19.18 -16.80 10.61
C LYS A 284 -20.70 -16.58 10.68
N GLU A 285 -21.21 -15.68 11.49
CA GLU A 285 -22.59 -15.22 11.40
C GLU A 285 -22.67 -14.04 10.45
N GLN A 286 -22.82 -14.36 9.16
CA GLN A 286 -22.94 -13.38 8.09
C GLN A 286 -24.30 -12.69 8.19
N MET A 287 -24.34 -11.53 8.86
CA MET A 287 -25.45 -10.61 8.67
C MET A 287 -25.53 -10.22 7.19
N GLN A 288 -26.71 -10.37 6.58
CA GLN A 288 -26.96 -9.97 5.21
C GLN A 288 -26.83 -8.45 5.09
N THR A 289 -25.79 -7.96 4.40
CA THR A 289 -25.44 -6.54 4.28
C THR A 289 -25.86 -6.01 2.92
N LEU A 290 -26.69 -4.99 2.94
CA LEU A 290 -27.20 -4.27 1.76
C LEU A 290 -26.62 -2.85 1.74
N LEU A 291 -26.02 -2.46 0.63
CA LEU A 291 -25.58 -1.09 0.38
C LEU A 291 -26.60 -0.37 -0.51
N LEU A 292 -27.08 0.77 -0.04
CA LEU A 292 -27.95 1.69 -0.77
C LEU A 292 -27.13 2.90 -1.21
N LEU A 293 -27.17 3.25 -2.49
CA LEU A 293 -26.47 4.39 -3.07
C LEU A 293 -27.45 5.24 -3.87
N ASP A 294 -27.67 6.49 -3.44
CA ASP A 294 -28.53 7.48 -4.10
C ASP A 294 -28.12 8.87 -3.60
N ASP A 295 -27.95 9.86 -4.46
CA ASP A 295 -27.53 11.21 -4.08
C ASP A 295 -28.62 11.98 -3.29
N GLU A 296 -29.86 11.48 -3.30
CA GLU A 296 -30.96 12.02 -2.52
C GLU A 296 -31.13 11.26 -1.19
N GLU A 297 -30.70 11.86 -0.06
CA GLU A 297 -30.87 11.25 1.28
C GLU A 297 -32.32 10.84 1.61
N ASN A 298 -33.31 11.53 1.08
CA ASN A 298 -34.72 11.21 1.31
C ASN A 298 -35.10 9.86 0.67
N ILE A 299 -34.53 9.56 -0.50
CA ILE A 299 -34.71 8.28 -1.19
C ILE A 299 -34.03 7.17 -0.39
N LEU A 300 -32.79 7.38 0.06
CA LEU A 300 -32.08 6.43 0.93
C LEU A 300 -32.88 6.09 2.19
N ARG A 301 -33.44 7.11 2.86
CA ARG A 301 -34.26 6.91 4.06
C ARG A 301 -35.56 6.15 3.75
N ALA A 302 -36.17 6.41 2.58
CA ALA A 302 -37.39 5.71 2.16
C ALA A 302 -37.08 4.22 1.88
N LEU A 303 -36.04 3.93 1.11
CA LEU A 303 -35.59 2.56 0.82
C LEU A 303 -35.20 1.81 2.11
N ALA A 304 -34.41 2.45 2.99
CA ALA A 304 -34.01 1.85 4.27
C ALA A 304 -35.22 1.54 5.16
N ARG A 305 -36.26 2.38 5.18
CA ARG A 305 -37.48 2.15 5.96
C ARG A 305 -38.22 0.91 5.46
N VAL A 306 -38.30 0.69 4.15
CA VAL A 306 -38.97 -0.47 3.54
C VAL A 306 -38.20 -1.74 3.85
N LEU A 307 -36.85 -1.71 3.71
CA LEU A 307 -35.98 -2.89 3.75
C LEU A 307 -35.53 -3.29 5.17
N ARG A 308 -35.63 -2.40 6.18
CA ARG A 308 -35.29 -2.72 7.59
C ARG A 308 -36.09 -3.87 8.16
N ARG A 309 -37.30 -4.09 7.67
CA ARG A 309 -38.21 -5.15 8.18
C ARG A 309 -37.68 -6.55 7.88
N ASP A 310 -36.75 -6.68 6.92
CA ASP A 310 -36.20 -7.96 6.49
C ASP A 310 -34.91 -8.34 7.20
N GLY A 311 -34.46 -7.53 8.19
CA GLY A 311 -33.32 -7.85 9.06
C GLY A 311 -31.95 -7.61 8.44
N TYR A 312 -31.87 -6.89 7.32
CA TYR A 312 -30.59 -6.55 6.68
C TYR A 312 -29.80 -5.51 7.48
N GLN A 313 -28.48 -5.65 7.48
CA GLN A 313 -27.59 -4.54 7.81
C GLN A 313 -27.58 -3.59 6.62
N ILE A 314 -28.16 -2.41 6.77
CA ILE A 314 -28.27 -1.43 5.70
C ILE A 314 -27.17 -0.39 5.86
N LEU A 315 -26.32 -0.30 4.84
CA LEU A 315 -25.34 0.76 4.67
C LEU A 315 -25.89 1.75 3.63
N MET A 316 -25.64 3.04 3.84
CA MET A 316 -26.15 4.10 2.95
C MET A 316 -24.98 4.99 2.55
N ALA A 317 -24.93 5.37 1.28
CA ALA A 317 -23.97 6.29 0.71
C ALA A 317 -24.69 7.29 -0.20
N THR A 318 -24.25 8.55 -0.20
CA THR A 318 -24.77 9.61 -1.06
C THR A 318 -23.87 9.88 -2.27
N ARG A 319 -22.67 9.29 -2.30
CA ARG A 319 -21.67 9.43 -3.37
C ARG A 319 -21.01 8.09 -3.65
N ALA A 320 -20.58 7.91 -4.90
CA ALA A 320 -19.85 6.70 -5.31
C ALA A 320 -18.59 6.44 -4.47
N GLN A 321 -17.82 7.48 -4.13
CA GLN A 321 -16.63 7.37 -3.30
C GLN A 321 -16.94 6.81 -1.91
N GLU A 322 -17.98 7.31 -1.24
CA GLU A 322 -18.45 6.80 0.04
C GLU A 322 -18.88 5.32 -0.06
N ALA A 323 -19.56 4.96 -1.15
CA ALA A 323 -19.96 3.58 -1.40
C ALA A 323 -18.76 2.65 -1.56
N PHE A 324 -17.69 3.05 -2.27
CA PHE A 324 -16.45 2.28 -2.37
C PHE A 324 -15.77 2.11 -1.01
N GLU A 325 -15.75 3.13 -0.17
CA GLU A 325 -15.20 3.04 1.20
C GLU A 325 -15.98 2.03 2.05
N LEU A 326 -17.31 2.03 1.94
CA LEU A 326 -18.15 1.05 2.64
C LEU A 326 -17.94 -0.37 2.12
N LEU A 327 -17.79 -0.56 0.80
CA LEU A 327 -17.45 -1.84 0.18
C LEU A 327 -16.10 -2.38 0.62
N ALA A 328 -15.13 -1.51 0.82
CA ALA A 328 -13.81 -1.89 1.33
C ALA A 328 -13.89 -2.37 2.79
N LYS A 329 -14.65 -1.65 3.64
CA LYS A 329 -14.76 -1.90 5.09
C LYS A 329 -15.70 -3.05 5.45
N HIS A 330 -16.73 -3.29 4.64
CA HIS A 330 -17.79 -4.27 4.94
C HIS A 330 -17.87 -5.36 3.89
N ASN A 331 -18.37 -6.52 4.28
CA ASN A 331 -18.70 -7.59 3.34
C ASN A 331 -20.11 -7.36 2.82
N VAL A 332 -20.24 -6.60 1.73
CA VAL A 332 -21.53 -6.26 1.10
C VAL A 332 -21.92 -7.34 0.12
N GLN A 333 -23.10 -7.95 0.30
CA GLN A 333 -23.60 -9.00 -0.59
C GLN A 333 -24.47 -8.44 -1.71
N VAL A 334 -25.25 -7.38 -1.44
CA VAL A 334 -26.16 -6.78 -2.42
C VAL A 334 -26.00 -5.27 -2.42
N ILE A 335 -25.98 -4.67 -3.61
CA ILE A 335 -26.00 -3.23 -3.82
C ILE A 335 -27.26 -2.84 -4.58
N LEU A 336 -27.91 -1.77 -4.13
CA LEU A 336 -28.95 -1.06 -4.86
C LEU A 336 -28.48 0.37 -5.10
N SER A 337 -28.20 0.72 -6.35
CA SER A 337 -27.67 2.03 -6.76
C SER A 337 -28.65 2.78 -7.61
N ASP A 338 -28.82 4.08 -7.35
CA ASP A 338 -29.47 4.95 -8.33
C ASP A 338 -28.67 5.04 -9.62
N GLN A 339 -29.37 5.31 -10.73
CA GLN A 339 -28.76 5.48 -12.05
C GLN A 339 -28.20 6.88 -12.26
N ARG A 340 -28.90 7.91 -11.78
CA ARG A 340 -28.58 9.31 -12.06
C ARG A 340 -27.96 9.98 -10.85
N MET A 341 -26.65 9.96 -10.76
CA MET A 341 -25.91 10.59 -9.68
C MET A 341 -24.88 11.57 -10.26
N PRO A 342 -24.52 12.64 -9.51
CA PRO A 342 -23.39 13.50 -9.86
C PRO A 342 -22.08 12.72 -9.93
N GLU A 343 -21.14 13.19 -10.74
CA GLU A 343 -19.76 12.67 -10.87
C GLU A 343 -19.65 11.27 -11.53
N MET A 344 -20.48 10.30 -11.15
CA MET A 344 -20.47 8.94 -11.69
C MET A 344 -21.88 8.37 -11.69
N ASN A 345 -22.34 7.87 -12.82
CA ASN A 345 -23.67 7.25 -12.90
C ASN A 345 -23.67 5.81 -12.34
N GLY A 346 -24.88 5.28 -12.01
CA GLY A 346 -25.02 3.98 -11.37
C GLY A 346 -24.46 2.82 -12.17
N THR A 347 -24.65 2.81 -13.50
CA THR A 347 -24.12 1.76 -14.38
C THR A 347 -22.60 1.76 -14.40
N GLU A 348 -21.97 2.93 -14.41
CA GLU A 348 -20.51 3.05 -14.33
C GLU A 348 -19.98 2.59 -12.97
N PHE A 349 -20.61 3.01 -11.89
CA PHE A 349 -20.28 2.57 -10.53
C PHE A 349 -20.37 1.05 -10.40
N LEU A 350 -21.49 0.46 -10.83
CA LEU A 350 -21.72 -1.00 -10.74
C LEU A 350 -20.78 -1.81 -11.65
N SER A 351 -20.32 -1.24 -12.77
CA SER A 351 -19.29 -1.86 -13.61
C SER A 351 -17.96 -1.96 -12.88
N ARG A 352 -17.54 -0.89 -12.21
CA ARG A 352 -16.33 -0.92 -11.38
C ARG A 352 -16.47 -1.87 -10.19
N VAL A 353 -17.63 -1.91 -9.55
CA VAL A 353 -17.91 -2.88 -8.47
C VAL A 353 -17.81 -4.32 -8.96
N LYS A 354 -18.28 -4.64 -10.18
CA LYS A 354 -18.15 -5.99 -10.75
C LYS A 354 -16.72 -6.48 -10.75
N GLU A 355 -15.79 -5.61 -11.07
CA GLU A 355 -14.38 -5.96 -11.21
C GLU A 355 -13.65 -6.01 -9.86
N LEU A 356 -13.97 -5.09 -8.95
CA LEU A 356 -13.36 -5.03 -7.61
C LEU A 356 -13.98 -6.03 -6.62
N TYR A 357 -15.28 -6.30 -6.77
CA TYR A 357 -16.08 -7.15 -5.88
C TYR A 357 -17.02 -8.05 -6.71
N PRO A 358 -16.47 -9.02 -7.46
CA PRO A 358 -17.23 -9.81 -8.46
C PRO A 358 -18.43 -10.55 -7.88
N ASP A 359 -18.31 -11.02 -6.64
CA ASP A 359 -19.37 -11.81 -5.98
C ASP A 359 -20.58 -10.96 -5.59
N THR A 360 -20.41 -9.64 -5.39
CA THR A 360 -21.49 -8.76 -4.94
C THR A 360 -22.59 -8.65 -5.98
N MET A 361 -23.85 -8.85 -5.59
CA MET A 361 -25.01 -8.70 -6.46
C MET A 361 -25.33 -7.22 -6.67
N ARG A 362 -25.44 -6.78 -7.92
CA ARG A 362 -25.52 -5.38 -8.36
C ARG A 362 -26.87 -5.08 -9.00
N ILE A 363 -27.66 -4.25 -8.32
CA ILE A 363 -28.99 -3.84 -8.76
C ILE A 363 -28.97 -2.33 -9.02
N VAL A 364 -29.52 -1.89 -10.15
CA VAL A 364 -29.72 -0.48 -10.45
C VAL A 364 -31.18 -0.09 -10.28
N LEU A 365 -31.42 1.09 -9.71
CA LEU A 365 -32.74 1.72 -9.61
C LEU A 365 -32.78 2.89 -10.61
N SER A 366 -33.68 2.86 -11.58
CA SER A 366 -33.66 3.79 -12.72
C SER A 366 -35.04 4.29 -13.09
N GLY A 367 -35.11 5.51 -13.62
CA GLY A 367 -36.31 6.05 -14.25
C GLY A 367 -36.55 5.46 -15.64
N TYR A 368 -37.74 5.67 -16.19
CA TYR A 368 -38.15 5.14 -17.52
C TYR A 368 -37.28 5.62 -18.71
N THR A 369 -36.53 6.68 -18.56
CA THR A 369 -35.74 7.31 -19.64
C THR A 369 -34.34 6.72 -19.83
N ASP A 370 -33.84 5.85 -18.93
CA ASP A 370 -32.47 5.38 -18.93
C ASP A 370 -32.28 3.94 -19.38
N LEU A 371 -33.36 3.34 -19.96
CA LEU A 371 -33.44 1.91 -20.32
C LEU A 371 -32.31 1.43 -21.25
N LYS A 372 -31.82 2.27 -22.17
CA LYS A 372 -30.80 1.83 -23.14
C LYS A 372 -29.45 1.56 -22.46
N SER A 373 -28.95 2.49 -21.65
CA SER A 373 -27.67 2.33 -20.93
C SER A 373 -27.71 1.19 -19.91
N VAL A 374 -28.85 1.00 -19.26
CA VAL A 374 -29.09 -0.10 -18.31
C VAL A 374 -29.12 -1.45 -19.04
N THR A 375 -29.74 -1.54 -20.21
CA THR A 375 -29.80 -2.78 -21.02
C THR A 375 -28.38 -3.18 -21.47
N ASP A 376 -27.57 -2.24 -21.93
CA ASP A 376 -26.18 -2.51 -22.33
C ASP A 376 -25.35 -3.03 -21.16
N ALA A 377 -25.52 -2.45 -19.98
CA ALA A 377 -24.79 -2.87 -18.76
C ALA A 377 -25.24 -4.25 -18.23
N ILE A 378 -26.52 -4.62 -18.42
CA ILE A 378 -27.01 -5.97 -18.13
C ILE A 378 -26.37 -6.98 -19.09
N ASN A 379 -26.37 -6.69 -20.40
CA ASN A 379 -25.76 -7.56 -21.41
C ASN A 379 -24.28 -7.79 -21.22
N GLN A 380 -23.57 -6.82 -20.66
CA GLN A 380 -22.17 -6.93 -20.26
C GLN A 380 -21.98 -7.64 -18.91
N GLY A 381 -23.06 -8.04 -18.23
CA GLY A 381 -23.02 -8.70 -16.92
C GLY A 381 -22.58 -7.79 -15.76
N ALA A 382 -22.56 -6.47 -15.97
CA ALA A 382 -22.22 -5.51 -14.93
C ALA A 382 -23.34 -5.36 -13.90
N ILE A 383 -24.59 -5.58 -14.32
CA ILE A 383 -25.80 -5.44 -13.49
C ILE A 383 -26.52 -6.79 -13.46
N TYR A 384 -26.88 -7.25 -12.26
CA TYR A 384 -27.72 -8.43 -12.07
C TYR A 384 -29.17 -8.16 -12.45
N LYS A 385 -29.72 -7.01 -12.01
CA LYS A 385 -31.12 -6.65 -12.24
C LYS A 385 -31.30 -5.13 -12.22
N PHE A 386 -32.34 -4.65 -12.90
CA PHE A 386 -32.78 -3.26 -12.78
C PHE A 386 -34.18 -3.17 -12.18
N LEU A 387 -34.49 -2.12 -11.47
CA LEU A 387 -35.77 -1.76 -10.91
C LEU A 387 -36.17 -0.37 -11.38
N THR A 388 -37.45 -0.08 -11.49
CA THR A 388 -37.93 1.21 -11.95
C THR A 388 -38.37 2.12 -10.80
N LYS A 389 -38.09 3.44 -10.93
CA LYS A 389 -38.71 4.47 -10.10
C LYS A 389 -40.01 4.95 -10.76
N PRO A 390 -41.14 5.09 -10.03
CA PRO A 390 -41.35 4.71 -8.63
C PRO A 390 -41.42 3.17 -8.46
N TRP A 391 -40.96 2.68 -7.29
CA TRP A 391 -41.01 1.27 -6.96
C TRP A 391 -42.27 0.89 -6.16
N ASP A 392 -42.62 -0.36 -6.24
CA ASP A 392 -43.57 -1.01 -5.34
C ASP A 392 -42.79 -1.64 -4.17
N ASP A 393 -43.20 -1.37 -2.93
CA ASP A 393 -42.49 -1.80 -1.72
C ASP A 393 -42.36 -3.32 -1.62
N GLU A 394 -43.40 -4.06 -1.95
CA GLU A 394 -43.38 -5.53 -1.87
C GLU A 394 -42.51 -6.14 -2.96
N GLN A 395 -42.60 -5.62 -4.17
CA GLN A 395 -41.77 -6.04 -5.28
C GLN A 395 -40.29 -5.72 -5.05
N LEU A 396 -39.98 -4.57 -4.47
CA LEU A 396 -38.62 -4.19 -4.08
C LEU A 396 -38.04 -5.21 -3.08
N ARG A 397 -38.78 -5.52 -2.01
CA ARG A 397 -38.36 -6.49 -0.99
C ARG A 397 -38.11 -7.88 -1.58
N GLN A 398 -38.99 -8.35 -2.45
CA GLN A 398 -38.86 -9.65 -3.14
C GLN A 398 -37.60 -9.69 -4.04
N ASN A 399 -37.32 -8.63 -4.78
CA ASN A 399 -36.14 -8.54 -5.63
C ASN A 399 -34.83 -8.53 -4.83
N ILE A 400 -34.77 -7.80 -3.72
CA ILE A 400 -33.61 -7.78 -2.82
C ILE A 400 -33.39 -9.16 -2.18
N ALA A 401 -34.48 -9.79 -1.67
CA ALA A 401 -34.40 -11.14 -1.12
C ALA A 401 -33.95 -12.18 -2.15
N GLN A 402 -34.35 -12.03 -3.41
CA GLN A 402 -33.87 -12.89 -4.50
C GLN A 402 -32.38 -12.71 -4.74
N ALA A 403 -31.88 -11.46 -4.77
CA ALA A 403 -30.46 -11.17 -4.95
C ALA A 403 -29.59 -11.79 -3.86
N PHE A 404 -30.04 -11.76 -2.59
CA PHE A 404 -29.33 -12.45 -1.49
C PHE A 404 -29.30 -13.97 -1.68
N ARG A 405 -30.39 -14.59 -2.16
CA ARG A 405 -30.40 -16.03 -2.45
C ARG A 405 -29.42 -16.40 -3.56
N GLU A 406 -29.39 -15.63 -4.67
CA GLU A 406 -28.42 -15.85 -5.76
C GLU A 406 -26.99 -15.70 -5.32
N PHE A 407 -26.68 -14.70 -4.48
CA PHE A 407 -25.37 -14.57 -3.87
C PHE A 407 -24.96 -15.81 -3.07
N MET A 408 -25.89 -16.41 -2.32
CA MET A 408 -25.60 -17.62 -1.53
C MET A 408 -25.39 -18.85 -2.43
N ASN A 409 -26.17 -18.99 -3.52
CA ASN A 409 -26.07 -20.09 -4.46
C ASN A 409 -24.74 -20.07 -5.21
N SER A 410 -24.32 -18.92 -5.75
CA SER A 410 -23.06 -18.78 -6.49
C SER A 410 -21.83 -19.15 -5.64
N ARG A 411 -21.88 -18.88 -4.35
CA ARG A 411 -20.81 -19.26 -3.40
C ARG A 411 -20.76 -20.75 -3.09
N THR A 412 -21.92 -21.42 -3.11
CA THR A 412 -21.99 -22.85 -2.85
C THR A 412 -21.43 -23.65 -4.04
N GLU A 413 -21.68 -23.19 -5.26
CA GLU A 413 -21.14 -23.78 -6.48
C GLU A 413 -19.61 -23.64 -6.55
N SER A 414 -19.07 -22.45 -6.29
CA SER A 414 -17.61 -22.21 -6.26
C SER A 414 -16.87 -23.05 -5.21
N LEU A 415 -17.52 -23.36 -4.07
CA LEU A 415 -16.94 -24.21 -3.02
C LEU A 415 -17.03 -25.71 -3.34
N SER A 416 -17.97 -26.14 -4.20
CA SER A 416 -18.06 -27.53 -4.67
C SER A 416 -17.03 -27.83 -5.77
N GLU A 417 -16.80 -26.91 -6.69
CA GLU A 417 -15.78 -27.04 -7.73
C GLU A 417 -14.35 -27.14 -7.17
N LEU A 418 -14.03 -26.40 -6.08
CA LEU A 418 -12.73 -26.48 -5.40
C LEU A 418 -12.51 -27.79 -4.61
N LYS A 419 -13.57 -28.60 -4.39
CA LYS A 419 -13.47 -29.90 -3.70
C LYS A 419 -13.31 -31.08 -4.65
N ASP A 420 -13.71 -30.91 -5.90
CA ASP A 420 -13.59 -31.95 -6.93
C ASP A 420 -12.23 -31.96 -7.63
N ASP A 421 -11.42 -30.88 -7.47
CA ASP A 421 -10.05 -30.75 -8.01
C ASP A 421 -8.95 -31.03 -6.95
N SER A 422 -9.28 -31.54 -5.78
CA SER A 422 -8.32 -31.94 -4.71
C SER A 422 -8.41 -33.46 -4.39
#